data_5219bfc4a169bd002247c07f174c0368
#
_entry.id   5219bfc4a169bd002247c07f174c0368
#
_cell.length_a   1.000
_cell.length_b   1.000
_cell.length_c   1.000
_cell.angle_alpha   90.00
_cell.angle_beta   90.00
_cell.angle_gamma   90.00
#
_symmetry.space_group_name_H-M   'P 1'
#
loop_
_entity.id
_entity.type
_entity.pdbx_description
1 polymer ?
#
loop_
_entity_poly.entity_id
_entity_poly.type
_entity_poly.pdbx_seq_one_letter_code
_entity_poly.pdbx_strand_id
1 'polypeptide(L)'
;MKTRILEIIEKQGGNNELLFDYWKFVDEIKFDFAFTAKFLMNKYNLEGYDDLSARVTDAGSLLIKKLKDCNNCYADFVFSNRANFKNLKLKILREDIICYDCKKIRNLKKVKKLIVDIQEHECKLSNENLELLELSYLEKIYLYLLIENYKNSPLKNWNSLYALNYSGNQFLVRKIIEKGYIKEIKGCHSCNLKQAELRSLLMENQKEFDGELKNKIKNYLNLNFDYHCKIVVPEKINDIDSWLIEIYSNIINANITVNDVKEIEEFILNQRFFDIYRLVGLVCEKNSIPWKKDNAFDYEISRMIGKYNLEVIFNILNYCSKNATSQLYKMEKLSDSKFDFKKNHVFRYEISARIDKLDKSDNVELYSKSLPYGWVDSEEELFINSYIIESDKRWSKYTPKEILNMLLSKKNFNID
;
A
#
# COMPACT_ATOMS: atom_id res chain seq x y z
N MET A 1 -58.83 3.83 -0.13
CA MET A 1 -57.75 4.80 -0.31
C MET A 1 -57.36 5.33 1.06
N LYS A 2 -56.15 5.09 1.54
CA LYS A 2 -55.67 5.64 2.83
C LYS A 2 -55.42 7.13 2.64
N THR A 3 -56.11 7.99 3.41
CA THR A 3 -55.95 9.43 3.39
C THR A 3 -54.51 9.79 3.86
N ARG A 4 -53.75 10.36 2.96
CA ARG A 4 -52.45 10.93 3.23
C ARG A 4 -52.66 12.28 3.89
N ILE A 5 -51.92 12.56 4.99
CA ILE A 5 -51.91 13.88 5.60
C ILE A 5 -50.61 14.53 5.19
N LEU A 6 -50.71 15.61 4.38
CA LEU A 6 -49.60 16.49 4.05
C LEU A 6 -49.61 17.63 5.03
N GLU A 7 -48.51 17.86 5.74
CA GLU A 7 -48.36 18.90 6.71
C GLU A 7 -47.10 19.70 6.40
N ILE A 8 -47.19 21.02 6.39
CA ILE A 8 -46.03 21.89 6.23
C ILE A 8 -45.56 22.25 7.62
N ILE A 9 -44.29 21.91 7.91
CA ILE A 9 -43.63 22.26 9.16
C ILE A 9 -42.89 23.56 8.95
N GLU A 10 -43.36 24.64 9.61
CA GLU A 10 -42.76 25.96 9.58
C GLU A 10 -41.59 26.05 10.58
N LYS A 11 -40.55 26.79 10.21
CA LYS A 11 -39.49 27.19 11.13
C LYS A 11 -39.65 28.69 11.48
N GLN A 12 -39.29 29.06 12.69
CA GLN A 12 -39.32 30.46 13.12
C GLN A 12 -38.37 31.33 12.28
N GLY A 13 -38.87 32.43 11.74
CA GLY A 13 -38.09 33.41 10.99
C GLY A 13 -37.97 33.20 9.49
N GLY A 14 -38.58 32.14 8.94
CA GLY A 14 -38.57 31.88 7.50
C GLY A 14 -39.69 32.59 6.73
N ASN A 15 -39.58 32.59 5.39
CA ASN A 15 -40.65 33.10 4.51
C ASN A 15 -41.74 32.05 4.33
N ASN A 16 -42.77 32.10 5.16
CA ASN A 16 -43.85 31.10 5.17
C ASN A 16 -44.68 31.13 3.88
N GLU A 17 -44.88 32.32 3.27
CA GLU A 17 -45.63 32.41 2.00
C GLU A 17 -44.90 31.65 0.88
N LEU A 18 -43.60 31.82 0.75
CA LEU A 18 -42.76 31.05 -0.17
C LEU A 18 -42.84 29.55 0.10
N LEU A 19 -42.79 29.16 1.38
CA LEU A 19 -42.85 27.75 1.79
C LEU A 19 -44.14 27.10 1.41
N PHE A 20 -45.30 27.76 1.66
CA PHE A 20 -46.62 27.27 1.28
C PHE A 20 -46.76 27.16 -0.24
N ASP A 21 -46.39 28.20 -1.00
CA ASP A 21 -46.44 28.16 -2.46
C ASP A 21 -45.51 27.08 -3.04
N TYR A 22 -44.38 26.90 -2.43
CA TYR A 22 -43.40 25.87 -2.86
C TYR A 22 -43.96 24.44 -2.71
N TRP A 23 -44.69 24.13 -1.63
CA TRP A 23 -45.25 22.81 -1.38
C TRP A 23 -46.71 22.67 -1.80
N LYS A 24 -47.30 23.67 -2.43
CA LYS A 24 -48.69 23.62 -2.91
C LYS A 24 -48.84 22.62 -4.05
N PHE A 25 -49.80 21.70 -3.94
CA PHE A 25 -50.16 20.71 -4.97
C PHE A 25 -51.44 21.09 -5.65
N VAL A 26 -51.57 20.84 -6.99
CA VAL A 26 -52.80 20.86 -7.74
C VAL A 26 -53.55 19.52 -7.54
N ASP A 27 -52.78 18.42 -7.50
CA ASP A 27 -53.28 17.09 -7.25
C ASP A 27 -52.40 16.43 -6.18
N GLU A 28 -52.95 16.29 -4.99
CA GLU A 28 -52.25 15.68 -3.83
C GLU A 28 -52.09 14.15 -4.00
N ILE A 29 -52.95 13.51 -4.81
CA ILE A 29 -52.88 12.08 -5.04
C ILE A 29 -51.69 11.76 -5.98
N LYS A 30 -51.53 12.58 -7.02
CA LYS A 30 -50.46 12.43 -8.00
C LYS A 30 -49.20 13.18 -7.62
N PHE A 31 -49.27 14.01 -6.58
CA PHE A 31 -48.19 14.92 -6.14
C PHE A 31 -47.74 15.87 -7.27
N ASP A 32 -48.70 16.49 -7.95
CA ASP A 32 -48.39 17.47 -8.98
C ASP A 32 -48.38 18.88 -8.37
N PHE A 33 -47.25 19.57 -8.46
CA PHE A 33 -47.08 20.89 -7.88
C PHE A 33 -47.85 21.99 -8.60
N ALA A 34 -48.46 22.88 -7.85
CA ALA A 34 -49.23 24.02 -8.39
C ALA A 34 -48.35 25.01 -9.15
N PHE A 35 -47.12 25.22 -8.68
CA PHE A 35 -46.19 26.21 -9.23
C PHE A 35 -44.89 25.55 -9.66
N THR A 36 -44.33 26.00 -10.80
CA THR A 36 -43.00 25.61 -11.24
C THR A 36 -41.93 26.35 -10.43
N ALA A 37 -40.71 25.81 -10.32
CA ALA A 37 -39.60 26.51 -9.65
C ALA A 37 -39.29 27.85 -10.33
N LYS A 38 -39.34 27.92 -11.66
CA LYS A 38 -39.16 29.18 -12.42
C LYS A 38 -40.20 30.24 -12.08
N PHE A 39 -41.45 29.85 -11.92
CA PHE A 39 -42.52 30.76 -11.50
C PHE A 39 -42.24 31.33 -10.08
N LEU A 40 -41.85 30.48 -9.14
CA LEU A 40 -41.54 30.86 -7.78
C LEU A 40 -40.31 31.80 -7.70
N MET A 41 -39.27 31.50 -8.46
CA MET A 41 -38.08 32.35 -8.55
C MET A 41 -38.46 33.76 -9.01
N ASN A 42 -39.28 33.87 -10.05
CA ASN A 42 -39.73 35.15 -10.55
C ASN A 42 -40.69 35.88 -9.55
N LYS A 43 -41.64 35.17 -8.91
CA LYS A 43 -42.59 35.74 -7.94
C LYS A 43 -41.87 36.35 -6.70
N TYR A 44 -40.81 35.66 -6.25
CA TYR A 44 -40.10 36.04 -5.01
C TYR A 44 -38.73 36.70 -5.26
N ASN A 45 -38.45 37.09 -6.52
CA ASN A 45 -37.17 37.75 -6.91
C ASN A 45 -35.92 37.01 -6.44
N LEU A 46 -35.83 35.73 -6.74
CA LEU A 46 -34.72 34.86 -6.34
C LEU A 46 -33.70 34.75 -7.46
N GLU A 47 -32.42 34.70 -7.10
CA GLU A 47 -31.30 34.71 -8.05
C GLU A 47 -31.14 33.37 -8.81
N GLY A 48 -31.67 32.28 -8.26
CA GLY A 48 -31.60 30.96 -8.91
C GLY A 48 -32.21 29.86 -8.08
N TYR A 49 -32.05 28.62 -8.59
CA TYR A 49 -32.62 27.42 -7.95
C TYR A 49 -31.99 27.14 -6.57
N ASP A 50 -30.69 27.45 -6.40
CA ASP A 50 -29.98 27.23 -5.14
C ASP A 50 -30.47 28.18 -4.07
N ASP A 51 -30.71 29.46 -4.41
CA ASP A 51 -31.32 30.44 -3.51
C ASP A 51 -32.76 30.06 -3.12
N LEU A 52 -33.57 29.63 -4.10
CA LEU A 52 -34.91 29.07 -3.83
C LEU A 52 -34.85 27.91 -2.82
N SER A 53 -33.94 26.92 -3.09
CA SER A 53 -33.81 25.75 -2.23
C SER A 53 -33.33 26.07 -0.83
N ALA A 54 -32.40 27.00 -0.69
CA ALA A 54 -31.90 27.49 0.62
C ALA A 54 -33.01 28.14 1.42
N ARG A 55 -33.70 29.15 0.85
CA ARG A 55 -34.77 29.87 1.54
C ARG A 55 -35.94 28.99 1.95
N VAL A 56 -36.32 28.02 1.10
CA VAL A 56 -37.37 27.04 1.45
C VAL A 56 -36.90 26.13 2.59
N THR A 57 -35.65 25.68 2.58
CA THR A 57 -35.09 24.83 3.65
C THR A 57 -35.00 25.58 4.98
N ASP A 58 -34.70 26.87 4.91
CA ASP A 58 -34.69 27.76 6.10
C ASP A 58 -36.10 28.05 6.62
N ALA A 59 -37.08 28.14 5.72
CA ALA A 59 -38.47 28.39 6.10
C ALA A 59 -39.20 27.16 6.65
N GLY A 60 -38.80 25.96 6.23
CA GLY A 60 -39.45 24.75 6.75
C GLY A 60 -39.31 23.51 5.87
N SER A 61 -40.28 22.58 6.01
CA SER A 61 -40.27 21.30 5.31
C SER A 61 -41.69 20.75 5.10
N LEU A 62 -41.85 19.83 4.16
CA LEU A 62 -43.06 19.03 3.97
C LEU A 62 -42.95 17.75 4.79
N LEU A 63 -43.91 17.52 5.66
CA LEU A 63 -44.11 16.27 6.38
C LEU A 63 -45.22 15.46 5.72
N ILE A 64 -44.96 14.20 5.44
CA ILE A 64 -46.00 13.26 4.98
C ILE A 64 -46.29 12.28 6.11
N LYS A 65 -47.44 12.46 6.76
CA LYS A 65 -47.96 11.55 7.77
C LYS A 65 -48.82 10.45 7.12
N LYS A 66 -48.76 9.24 7.65
CA LYS A 66 -49.62 8.08 7.24
C LYS A 66 -49.48 7.59 5.79
N LEU A 67 -48.45 7.96 5.09
CA LEU A 67 -47.93 7.04 4.10
C LEU A 67 -47.19 5.97 4.88
N LYS A 68 -47.29 4.70 4.52
CA LYS A 68 -46.62 3.61 5.24
C LYS A 68 -45.35 4.08 5.89
N ASP A 69 -45.31 4.01 7.23
CA ASP A 69 -44.12 4.24 8.03
C ASP A 69 -42.94 3.49 7.45
N CYS A 70 -41.72 4.02 7.54
CA CYS A 70 -40.54 3.24 7.15
C CYS A 70 -40.61 1.87 7.79
N ASN A 71 -40.60 0.80 7.01
CA ASN A 71 -40.75 -0.58 7.48
C ASN A 71 -39.76 -0.96 8.61
N ASN A 72 -38.70 -0.17 8.78
CA ASN A 72 -37.66 -0.41 9.78
C ASN A 72 -37.77 0.48 11.03
N CYS A 73 -38.30 1.70 10.94
CA CYS A 73 -38.28 2.64 12.05
C CYS A 73 -39.60 3.39 12.31
N TYR A 74 -40.63 3.17 11.51
CA TYR A 74 -41.95 3.80 11.65
C TYR A 74 -41.89 5.34 11.68
N ALA A 75 -40.87 5.97 11.06
CA ALA A 75 -40.70 7.41 11.05
C ALA A 75 -41.48 8.07 9.90
N ASP A 76 -42.02 9.25 10.19
CA ASP A 76 -42.65 10.10 9.19
C ASP A 76 -41.61 10.59 8.17
N PHE A 77 -42.05 10.88 6.93
CA PHE A 77 -41.15 11.37 5.88
C PHE A 77 -41.13 12.88 5.85
N VAL A 78 -39.95 13.45 6.08
CA VAL A 78 -39.72 14.90 6.05
C VAL A 78 -38.87 15.26 4.84
N PHE A 79 -39.36 16.23 4.03
CA PHE A 79 -38.69 16.69 2.81
C PHE A 79 -38.35 18.17 2.91
N SER A 80 -37.09 18.52 2.81
CA SER A 80 -36.61 19.91 2.81
C SER A 80 -36.71 20.57 1.43
N ASN A 81 -36.71 19.79 0.35
CA ASN A 81 -36.82 20.30 -1.01
C ASN A 81 -37.54 19.33 -1.97
N ARG A 82 -38.00 19.87 -3.12
CA ARG A 82 -38.74 19.09 -4.15
C ARG A 82 -37.86 18.04 -4.85
N ALA A 83 -36.53 18.23 -4.93
CA ALA A 83 -35.63 17.26 -5.57
C ALA A 83 -35.63 15.96 -4.77
N ASN A 84 -35.47 16.04 -3.45
CA ASN A 84 -35.52 14.89 -2.54
C ASN A 84 -36.90 14.23 -2.58
N PHE A 85 -37.98 15.04 -2.64
CA PHE A 85 -39.33 14.51 -2.78
C PHE A 85 -39.54 13.79 -4.11
N LYS A 86 -39.15 14.37 -5.26
CA LYS A 86 -39.30 13.77 -6.59
C LYS A 86 -38.58 12.45 -6.70
N ASN A 87 -37.38 12.34 -6.12
CA ASN A 87 -36.59 11.10 -6.12
C ASN A 87 -37.29 9.96 -5.38
N LEU A 88 -38.13 10.27 -4.41
CA LEU A 88 -38.90 9.29 -3.65
C LEU A 88 -40.37 9.15 -4.12
N LYS A 89 -40.88 10.11 -4.94
CA LYS A 89 -42.28 10.10 -5.43
C LYS A 89 -42.74 8.75 -5.95
N LEU A 90 -41.96 8.12 -6.85
CA LEU A 90 -42.32 6.81 -7.43
C LEU A 90 -42.29 5.67 -6.41
N LYS A 91 -41.37 5.74 -5.43
CA LYS A 91 -41.26 4.76 -4.35
C LYS A 91 -42.38 4.92 -3.33
N ILE A 92 -42.73 6.18 -3.02
CA ILE A 92 -43.89 6.51 -2.19
C ILE A 92 -45.20 5.95 -2.83
N LEU A 93 -45.34 6.07 -4.15
CA LEU A 93 -46.49 5.54 -4.87
C LEU A 93 -46.50 4.00 -4.95
N ARG A 94 -45.31 3.36 -4.95
CA ARG A 94 -45.15 1.89 -5.03
C ARG A 94 -45.07 1.19 -3.65
N GLU A 95 -45.20 1.95 -2.56
CA GLU A 95 -45.23 1.43 -1.20
C GLU A 95 -43.88 0.81 -0.66
N ASP A 96 -42.77 0.97 -1.40
CA ASP A 96 -41.44 0.49 -1.01
C ASP A 96 -40.56 1.65 -0.45
N ILE A 97 -40.79 2.02 0.82
CA ILE A 97 -40.13 3.19 1.37
C ILE A 97 -39.21 2.80 2.54
N ILE A 98 -37.97 3.18 2.41
CA ILE A 98 -36.99 3.18 3.52
C ILE A 98 -36.59 4.65 3.74
N CYS A 99 -36.71 5.16 4.97
CA CYS A 99 -36.28 6.52 5.28
C CYS A 99 -34.77 6.69 5.08
N TYR A 100 -34.31 7.95 4.94
CA TYR A 100 -32.92 8.28 4.66
C TYR A 100 -31.95 7.65 5.69
N ASP A 101 -32.27 7.78 6.97
CA ASP A 101 -31.40 7.27 8.06
C ASP A 101 -31.31 5.75 8.06
N CYS A 102 -32.45 5.06 7.85
CA CYS A 102 -32.45 3.61 7.76
C CYS A 102 -31.71 3.11 6.49
N LYS A 103 -31.81 3.85 5.39
CA LYS A 103 -31.05 3.55 4.15
C LYS A 103 -29.55 3.71 4.40
N LYS A 104 -29.15 4.80 5.05
CA LYS A 104 -27.75 5.04 5.44
C LYS A 104 -27.19 3.94 6.32
N ILE A 105 -27.90 3.58 7.39
CA ILE A 105 -27.50 2.50 8.30
C ILE A 105 -27.39 1.16 7.54
N ARG A 106 -28.37 0.85 6.68
CA ARG A 106 -28.33 -0.38 5.86
C ARG A 106 -27.12 -0.41 4.93
N ASN A 107 -26.82 0.69 4.24
CA ASN A 107 -25.68 0.80 3.34
C ASN A 107 -24.35 0.68 4.09
N LEU A 108 -24.22 1.31 5.26
CA LEU A 108 -23.06 1.16 6.13
C LEU A 108 -22.84 -0.29 6.58
N LYS A 109 -23.91 -0.98 7.01
CA LYS A 109 -23.83 -2.41 7.37
C LYS A 109 -23.42 -3.26 6.17
N LYS A 110 -23.98 -2.97 4.99
CA LYS A 110 -23.65 -3.70 3.75
C LYS A 110 -22.20 -3.50 3.33
N VAL A 111 -21.68 -2.28 3.39
CA VAL A 111 -20.26 -1.98 3.11
C VAL A 111 -19.34 -2.71 4.09
N LYS A 112 -19.62 -2.63 5.39
CA LYS A 112 -18.83 -3.33 6.41
C LYS A 112 -18.82 -4.83 6.15
N LYS A 113 -19.97 -5.42 5.85
CA LYS A 113 -20.08 -6.85 5.52
C LYS A 113 -19.26 -7.20 4.26
N LEU A 114 -19.39 -6.43 3.18
CA LEU A 114 -18.64 -6.69 1.94
C LEU A 114 -17.13 -6.62 2.16
N ILE A 115 -16.66 -5.67 2.97
CA ILE A 115 -15.24 -5.56 3.32
C ILE A 115 -14.78 -6.82 4.06
N VAL A 116 -15.53 -7.27 5.07
CA VAL A 116 -15.24 -8.50 5.81
C VAL A 116 -15.28 -9.71 4.87
N ASP A 117 -16.33 -9.82 4.05
CA ASP A 117 -16.49 -10.90 3.08
C ASP A 117 -15.35 -10.96 2.03
N ILE A 118 -14.71 -9.82 1.72
CA ILE A 118 -13.51 -9.79 0.85
C ILE A 118 -12.28 -10.21 1.64
N GLN A 119 -12.13 -9.75 2.89
CA GLN A 119 -10.99 -10.09 3.75
C GLN A 119 -10.94 -11.57 4.11
N GLU A 120 -12.11 -12.14 4.43
CA GLU A 120 -12.26 -13.52 4.87
C GLU A 120 -12.51 -14.50 3.72
N HIS A 121 -12.58 -13.98 2.47
CA HIS A 121 -12.86 -14.84 1.34
C HIS A 121 -11.73 -15.85 1.15
N GLU A 122 -12.00 -17.07 1.55
CA GLU A 122 -11.13 -18.21 1.27
C GLU A 122 -11.38 -18.71 -0.16
N CYS A 123 -10.48 -18.33 -1.06
CA CYS A 123 -10.35 -19.10 -2.28
C CYS A 123 -9.92 -20.50 -1.86
N LYS A 124 -10.75 -21.52 -2.10
CA LYS A 124 -10.45 -22.90 -1.72
C LYS A 124 -9.09 -23.30 -2.26
N LEU A 125 -8.12 -23.45 -1.36
CA LEU A 125 -6.83 -24.06 -1.64
C LEU A 125 -6.89 -25.46 -1.07
N SER A 126 -6.42 -26.45 -1.80
CA SER A 126 -6.13 -27.76 -1.24
C SER A 126 -5.06 -27.57 -0.18
N ASN A 127 -5.31 -28.00 1.03
CA ASN A 127 -4.29 -28.13 2.04
C ASN A 127 -3.32 -29.19 1.55
N GLU A 128 -2.03 -28.83 1.43
CA GLU A 128 -0.97 -29.75 1.02
C GLU A 128 -0.11 -30.06 2.24
N ASN A 129 0.40 -31.26 2.32
CA ASN A 129 1.38 -31.62 3.34
C ASN A 129 2.70 -30.91 2.97
N LEU A 130 2.91 -29.73 3.54
CA LEU A 130 4.13 -28.94 3.38
C LEU A 130 5.07 -29.24 4.54
N GLU A 131 6.32 -29.55 4.25
CA GLU A 131 7.34 -29.84 5.24
C GLU A 131 8.44 -28.79 5.19
N LEU A 132 8.72 -28.09 6.33
CA LEU A 132 9.78 -27.10 6.42
C LEU A 132 11.18 -27.64 6.08
N LEU A 133 11.36 -28.95 6.13
CA LEU A 133 12.63 -29.61 5.76
C LEU A 133 12.99 -29.42 4.28
N GLU A 134 12.01 -29.17 3.41
CA GLU A 134 12.24 -28.93 1.98
C GLU A 134 12.76 -27.53 1.67
N LEU A 135 12.73 -26.61 2.66
CA LEU A 135 13.21 -25.26 2.50
C LEU A 135 14.65 -25.10 2.97
N SER A 136 15.47 -24.37 2.19
CA SER A 136 16.78 -23.92 2.64
C SER A 136 16.65 -22.95 3.82
N TYR A 137 17.76 -22.70 4.49
CA TYR A 137 17.78 -21.79 5.63
C TYR A 137 17.26 -20.38 5.27
N LEU A 138 17.70 -19.82 4.14
CA LEU A 138 17.24 -18.52 3.67
C LEU A 138 15.78 -18.54 3.21
N GLU A 139 15.34 -19.60 2.56
CA GLU A 139 13.93 -19.72 2.15
C GLU A 139 13.00 -19.73 3.37
N LYS A 140 13.40 -20.31 4.51
CA LYS A 140 12.65 -20.24 5.77
C LYS A 140 12.56 -18.80 6.30
N ILE A 141 13.67 -18.05 6.28
CA ILE A 141 13.70 -16.64 6.68
C ILE A 141 12.76 -15.82 5.79
N TYR A 142 12.84 -16.01 4.47
CA TYR A 142 11.96 -15.29 3.53
C TYR A 142 10.51 -15.69 3.70
N LEU A 143 10.19 -16.97 3.89
CA LEU A 143 8.83 -17.40 4.17
C LEU A 143 8.27 -16.75 5.45
N TYR A 144 9.07 -16.68 6.52
CA TYR A 144 8.70 -16.00 7.76
C TYR A 144 8.35 -14.54 7.51
N LEU A 145 9.25 -13.78 6.87
CA LEU A 145 9.05 -12.36 6.57
C LEU A 145 7.85 -12.11 5.65
N LEU A 146 7.66 -12.96 4.64
CA LEU A 146 6.52 -12.90 3.74
C LEU A 146 5.19 -13.12 4.48
N ILE A 147 5.13 -14.08 5.40
CA ILE A 147 3.93 -14.35 6.20
C ILE A 147 3.66 -13.19 7.17
N GLU A 148 4.70 -12.68 7.83
CA GLU A 148 4.59 -11.55 8.75
C GLU A 148 4.05 -10.30 8.03
N ASN A 149 4.61 -9.96 6.87
CA ASN A 149 4.13 -8.88 6.03
C ASN A 149 2.72 -9.11 5.50
N TYR A 150 2.39 -10.33 5.09
CA TYR A 150 1.06 -10.71 4.66
C TYR A 150 0.03 -10.51 5.79
N LYS A 151 0.37 -10.93 7.02
CA LYS A 151 -0.47 -10.78 8.21
C LYS A 151 -0.69 -9.31 8.56
N ASN A 152 0.36 -8.50 8.52
CA ASN A 152 0.32 -7.08 8.87
C ASN A 152 -0.24 -6.19 7.76
N SER A 153 -0.29 -6.68 6.52
CA SER A 153 -0.85 -5.94 5.39
C SER A 153 -2.38 -5.94 5.44
N PRO A 154 -3.02 -4.75 5.49
CA PRO A 154 -4.47 -4.66 5.45
C PRO A 154 -5.07 -5.16 4.14
N LEU A 155 -4.25 -5.30 3.11
CA LEU A 155 -4.67 -5.60 1.74
C LEU A 155 -4.43 -7.05 1.35
N LYS A 156 -3.57 -7.79 2.07
CA LYS A 156 -3.23 -9.20 1.82
C LYS A 156 -3.05 -9.51 0.31
N ASN A 157 -2.37 -8.62 -0.40
CA ASN A 157 -2.21 -8.70 -1.85
C ASN A 157 -0.74 -8.96 -2.26
N TRP A 158 -0.55 -9.33 -3.54
CA TRP A 158 0.75 -9.61 -4.10
C TRP A 158 1.76 -8.47 -3.97
N ASN A 159 1.31 -7.22 -4.08
CA ASN A 159 2.20 -6.06 -3.99
C ASN A 159 2.86 -5.95 -2.62
N SER A 160 2.18 -6.35 -1.53
CA SER A 160 2.78 -6.37 -0.19
C SER A 160 3.82 -7.49 -0.03
N LEU A 161 3.67 -8.62 -0.74
CA LEU A 161 4.67 -9.68 -0.80
C LEU A 161 5.90 -9.25 -1.62
N TYR A 162 5.72 -8.43 -2.66
CA TYR A 162 6.82 -7.88 -3.46
C TYR A 162 7.55 -6.72 -2.81
N ALA A 163 7.04 -6.12 -1.74
CA ALA A 163 7.74 -5.05 -1.03
C ALA A 163 9.08 -5.50 -0.43
N LEU A 164 9.25 -6.81 -0.13
CA LEU A 164 10.53 -7.43 0.24
C LEU A 164 11.55 -7.48 -0.92
N ASN A 165 11.16 -7.12 -2.13
CA ASN A 165 11.95 -7.28 -3.34
C ASN A 165 12.92 -6.15 -3.67
N TYR A 166 13.15 -5.22 -2.78
CA TYR A 166 14.14 -4.16 -3.00
C TYR A 166 15.58 -4.69 -3.06
N SER A 167 15.83 -5.89 -2.56
CA SER A 167 17.17 -6.48 -2.43
C SER A 167 17.65 -7.33 -3.61
N GLY A 168 16.86 -7.49 -4.67
CA GLY A 168 17.25 -8.34 -5.80
C GLY A 168 17.11 -9.87 -5.55
N ASN A 169 16.59 -10.27 -4.40
CA ASN A 169 16.45 -11.69 -4.01
C ASN A 169 15.10 -12.30 -4.43
N GLN A 170 14.50 -11.79 -5.51
CA GLN A 170 13.24 -12.30 -6.08
C GLN A 170 13.25 -13.81 -6.37
N PHE A 171 14.41 -14.38 -6.59
CA PHE A 171 14.55 -15.81 -6.84
C PHE A 171 14.14 -16.66 -5.62
N LEU A 172 14.40 -16.20 -4.39
CA LEU A 172 13.97 -16.92 -3.17
C LEU A 172 12.44 -16.94 -3.05
N VAL A 173 11.78 -15.80 -3.32
CA VAL A 173 10.31 -15.74 -3.35
C VAL A 173 9.74 -16.70 -4.41
N ARG A 174 10.34 -16.76 -5.60
CA ARG A 174 9.91 -17.70 -6.65
C ARG A 174 10.05 -19.15 -6.21
N LYS A 175 11.17 -19.53 -5.58
CA LYS A 175 11.37 -20.89 -5.05
C LYS A 175 10.29 -21.26 -4.02
N ILE A 176 9.92 -20.32 -3.12
CA ILE A 176 8.87 -20.52 -2.13
C ILE A 176 7.50 -20.74 -2.79
N ILE A 177 7.21 -20.00 -3.89
CA ILE A 177 5.99 -20.18 -4.70
C ILE A 177 6.03 -21.54 -5.42
N GLU A 178 7.13 -21.87 -6.07
CA GLU A 178 7.31 -23.15 -6.80
C GLU A 178 7.16 -24.36 -5.88
N LYS A 179 7.62 -24.25 -4.63
CA LYS A 179 7.44 -25.27 -3.59
C LYS A 179 6.06 -25.29 -2.96
N GLY A 180 5.14 -24.40 -3.36
CA GLY A 180 3.73 -24.42 -2.95
C GLY A 180 3.40 -23.74 -1.61
N TYR A 181 4.36 -23.12 -0.92
CA TYR A 181 4.11 -22.40 0.34
C TYR A 181 3.33 -21.10 0.16
N ILE A 182 3.37 -20.57 -1.05
CA ILE A 182 2.56 -19.45 -1.50
C ILE A 182 1.88 -19.86 -2.80
N LYS A 183 0.56 -19.72 -2.88
CA LYS A 183 -0.21 -19.98 -4.09
C LYS A 183 -0.70 -18.71 -4.73
N GLU A 184 -0.45 -18.55 -6.02
CA GLU A 184 -1.05 -17.52 -6.86
C GLU A 184 -2.48 -17.92 -7.20
N ILE A 185 -3.42 -17.03 -6.94
CA ILE A 185 -4.83 -17.20 -7.28
C ILE A 185 -5.15 -16.21 -8.39
N LYS A 186 -5.49 -16.75 -9.56
CA LYS A 186 -5.88 -15.95 -10.74
C LYS A 186 -7.40 -15.91 -10.84
N GLY A 187 -7.95 -14.72 -11.04
CA GLY A 187 -9.34 -14.56 -11.44
C GLY A 187 -10.40 -14.94 -10.40
N CYS A 188 -10.34 -14.41 -9.18
CA CYS A 188 -11.42 -14.63 -8.21
C CYS A 188 -12.70 -13.88 -8.59
N HIS A 189 -13.61 -14.54 -9.32
CA HIS A 189 -14.89 -13.97 -9.76
C HIS A 189 -15.73 -13.45 -8.58
N SER A 190 -15.77 -14.16 -7.45
CA SER A 190 -16.52 -13.73 -6.26
C SER A 190 -16.00 -12.43 -5.67
N CYS A 191 -14.67 -12.26 -5.58
CA CYS A 191 -14.06 -11.02 -5.09
C CYS A 191 -14.29 -9.86 -6.05
N ASN A 192 -14.22 -10.11 -7.37
CA ASN A 192 -14.50 -9.11 -8.40
C ASN A 192 -15.95 -8.62 -8.36
N LEU A 193 -16.92 -9.50 -8.14
CA LEU A 193 -18.32 -9.13 -7.96
C LEU A 193 -18.54 -8.28 -6.71
N LYS A 194 -17.95 -8.66 -5.57
CA LYS A 194 -18.03 -7.88 -4.32
C LYS A 194 -17.37 -6.50 -4.45
N GLN A 195 -16.27 -6.42 -5.18
CA GLN A 195 -15.61 -5.15 -5.49
C GLN A 195 -16.49 -4.24 -6.38
N ALA A 196 -17.14 -4.80 -7.40
CA ALA A 196 -18.08 -4.05 -8.24
C ALA A 196 -19.27 -3.53 -7.41
N GLU A 197 -19.78 -4.31 -6.46
CA GLU A 197 -20.84 -3.90 -5.55
C GLU A 197 -20.39 -2.80 -4.59
N LEU A 198 -19.17 -2.89 -4.04
CA LEU A 198 -18.57 -1.80 -3.24
C LEU A 198 -18.43 -0.51 -4.02
N ARG A 199 -18.03 -0.58 -5.30
CA ARG A 199 -17.93 0.58 -6.20
C ARG A 199 -19.29 1.25 -6.40
N SER A 200 -20.33 0.46 -6.68
CA SER A 200 -21.69 0.97 -6.81
C SER A 200 -22.17 1.67 -5.53
N LEU A 201 -21.99 1.04 -4.37
CA LEU A 201 -22.37 1.64 -3.09
C LEU A 201 -21.62 2.93 -2.79
N LEU A 202 -20.32 3.02 -3.13
CA LEU A 202 -19.56 4.25 -2.97
C LEU A 202 -20.08 5.37 -3.87
N MET A 203 -20.38 5.08 -5.12
CA MET A 203 -20.91 6.08 -6.07
C MET A 203 -22.28 6.58 -5.63
N GLU A 204 -23.18 5.69 -5.20
CA GLU A 204 -24.53 6.04 -4.79
C GLU A 204 -24.58 6.84 -3.47
N ASN A 205 -23.60 6.65 -2.57
CA ASN A 205 -23.64 7.19 -1.22
C ASN A 205 -22.39 8.05 -0.88
N GLN A 206 -21.79 8.67 -1.88
CA GLN A 206 -20.53 9.40 -1.75
C GLN A 206 -20.56 10.52 -0.70
N LYS A 207 -21.72 11.17 -0.51
CA LYS A 207 -21.92 12.23 0.48
C LYS A 207 -22.18 11.73 1.90
N GLU A 208 -22.56 10.46 2.04
CA GLU A 208 -23.02 9.86 3.30
C GLU A 208 -21.91 9.17 4.09
N PHE A 209 -20.84 8.77 3.42
CA PHE A 209 -19.70 8.12 4.04
C PHE A 209 -18.67 9.15 4.53
N ASP A 210 -18.12 8.93 5.72
CA ASP A 210 -17.00 9.72 6.23
C ASP A 210 -15.70 9.49 5.44
N GLY A 211 -14.70 10.33 5.70
CA GLY A 211 -13.42 10.27 4.98
C GLY A 211 -12.65 8.97 5.21
N GLU A 212 -12.69 8.42 6.42
CA GLU A 212 -12.00 7.18 6.78
C GLU A 212 -12.60 5.99 6.04
N LEU A 213 -13.92 5.84 6.09
CA LEU A 213 -14.62 4.75 5.37
C LEU A 213 -14.43 4.86 3.86
N LYS A 214 -14.46 6.08 3.29
CA LYS A 214 -14.17 6.30 1.86
C LYS A 214 -12.77 5.84 1.48
N ASN A 215 -11.76 6.17 2.28
CA ASN A 215 -10.39 5.75 2.04
C ASN A 215 -10.27 4.23 2.16
N LYS A 216 -10.89 3.64 3.17
CA LYS A 216 -10.93 2.19 3.33
C LYS A 216 -11.57 1.51 2.11
N ILE A 217 -12.73 1.98 1.64
CA ILE A 217 -13.38 1.44 0.43
C ILE A 217 -12.47 1.59 -0.79
N LYS A 218 -11.86 2.78 -1.01
CA LYS A 218 -10.93 3.00 -2.13
C LYS A 218 -9.75 2.03 -2.12
N ASN A 219 -9.19 1.75 -0.95
CA ASN A 219 -8.13 0.76 -0.80
C ASN A 219 -8.57 -0.61 -1.33
N TYR A 220 -9.79 -1.07 -0.98
CA TYR A 220 -10.34 -2.32 -1.50
C TYR A 220 -10.67 -2.27 -2.99
N LEU A 221 -11.08 -1.11 -3.52
CA LEU A 221 -11.33 -0.92 -4.95
C LEU A 221 -10.06 -0.92 -5.80
N ASN A 222 -8.91 -0.58 -5.20
CA ASN A 222 -7.60 -0.60 -5.86
C ASN A 222 -6.92 -1.98 -5.83
N LEU A 223 -7.51 -2.96 -5.13
CA LEU A 223 -7.00 -4.33 -5.14
C LEU A 223 -7.17 -4.95 -6.53
N ASN A 224 -6.11 -5.53 -7.04
CA ASN A 224 -6.18 -6.33 -8.26
C ASN A 224 -6.46 -7.80 -7.87
N PHE A 225 -7.73 -8.21 -7.95
CA PHE A 225 -8.12 -9.60 -7.68
C PHE A 225 -7.89 -10.55 -8.85
N ASP A 226 -7.38 -10.05 -9.97
CA ASP A 226 -6.92 -10.91 -11.06
C ASP A 226 -5.64 -11.66 -10.67
N TYR A 227 -4.87 -11.08 -9.72
CA TYR A 227 -3.68 -11.67 -9.14
C TYR A 227 -3.63 -11.41 -7.64
N HIS A 228 -3.81 -12.43 -6.84
CA HIS A 228 -3.49 -12.36 -5.42
C HIS A 228 -2.78 -13.64 -4.97
N CYS A 229 -2.00 -13.52 -3.92
CA CYS A 229 -1.30 -14.63 -3.33
C CYS A 229 -1.92 -15.00 -2.00
N LYS A 230 -1.97 -16.28 -1.72
CA LYS A 230 -2.36 -16.82 -0.42
C LYS A 230 -1.21 -17.62 0.17
N ILE A 231 -0.95 -17.40 1.44
CA ILE A 231 -0.07 -18.25 2.24
C ILE A 231 -0.77 -19.59 2.45
N VAL A 232 -0.06 -20.69 2.20
CA VAL A 232 -0.57 -22.03 2.46
C VAL A 232 -0.11 -22.43 3.86
N VAL A 233 -1.08 -22.75 4.72
CA VAL A 233 -0.80 -23.29 6.06
C VAL A 233 -0.90 -24.80 5.98
N PRO A 234 0.11 -25.57 6.46
CA PRO A 234 0.07 -27.01 6.49
C PRO A 234 -1.13 -27.55 7.26
N GLU A 235 -1.66 -28.72 6.85
CA GLU A 235 -2.87 -29.32 7.49
C GLU A 235 -2.74 -29.56 8.98
N LYS A 236 -1.53 -29.82 9.47
CA LYS A 236 -1.25 -30.09 10.88
C LYS A 236 -1.26 -28.85 11.76
N ILE A 237 -1.36 -27.66 11.15
CA ILE A 237 -1.22 -26.36 11.82
C ILE A 237 -2.57 -25.66 11.77
N ASN A 238 -3.05 -25.19 12.93
CA ASN A 238 -4.40 -24.67 13.08
C ASN A 238 -4.59 -23.29 12.40
N ASP A 239 -3.56 -22.44 12.42
CA ASP A 239 -3.66 -21.06 11.97
C ASP A 239 -2.27 -20.50 11.54
N ILE A 240 -2.30 -19.31 10.94
CA ILE A 240 -1.12 -18.63 10.42
C ILE A 240 -0.15 -18.19 11.54
N ASP A 241 -0.65 -17.92 12.74
CA ASP A 241 0.18 -17.52 13.87
C ASP A 241 1.00 -18.71 14.41
N SER A 242 0.35 -19.85 14.55
CA SER A 242 1.01 -21.11 14.89
C SER A 242 2.07 -21.48 13.82
N TRP A 243 1.77 -21.23 12.55
CA TRP A 243 2.70 -21.45 11.45
C TRP A 243 3.94 -20.54 11.55
N LEU A 244 3.77 -19.25 11.82
CA LEU A 244 4.88 -18.33 12.09
C LEU A 244 5.77 -18.78 13.23
N ILE A 245 5.19 -19.22 14.34
CA ILE A 245 5.93 -19.72 15.51
C ILE A 245 6.77 -20.94 15.13
N GLU A 246 6.22 -21.87 14.35
CA GLU A 246 6.93 -23.06 13.91
C GLU A 246 8.07 -22.72 12.97
N ILE A 247 7.85 -21.85 11.97
CA ILE A 247 8.92 -21.39 11.07
C ILE A 247 10.02 -20.70 11.86
N TYR A 248 9.67 -19.79 12.78
CA TYR A 248 10.64 -19.07 13.62
C TYR A 248 11.46 -20.06 14.46
N SER A 249 10.82 -21.01 15.12
CA SER A 249 11.50 -22.06 15.89
C SER A 249 12.46 -22.87 15.01
N ASN A 250 12.05 -23.21 13.79
CA ASN A 250 12.89 -23.90 12.82
C ASN A 250 14.11 -23.05 12.41
N ILE A 251 13.92 -21.75 12.19
CA ILE A 251 15.04 -20.83 11.87
C ILE A 251 16.04 -20.76 13.02
N ILE A 252 15.55 -20.59 14.25
CA ILE A 252 16.44 -20.43 15.42
C ILE A 252 17.22 -21.72 15.72
N ASN A 253 16.58 -22.88 15.61
CA ASN A 253 17.17 -24.18 15.95
C ASN A 253 17.78 -24.92 14.74
N ALA A 254 17.79 -24.31 13.55
CA ALA A 254 18.32 -24.96 12.36
C ALA A 254 19.82 -25.21 12.46
N ASN A 255 20.23 -26.39 12.04
CA ASN A 255 21.60 -26.67 11.66
C ASN A 255 21.81 -26.15 10.22
N ILE A 256 22.92 -25.44 9.99
CA ILE A 256 23.27 -24.89 8.67
C ILE A 256 24.12 -25.92 7.91
N THR A 257 23.72 -26.25 6.70
CA THR A 257 24.43 -27.13 5.79
C THR A 257 25.47 -26.37 4.94
N VAL A 258 26.38 -27.09 4.29
CA VAL A 258 27.37 -26.49 3.36
C VAL A 258 26.67 -25.73 2.22
N ASN A 259 25.52 -26.23 1.74
CA ASN A 259 24.74 -25.55 0.69
C ASN A 259 24.09 -24.26 1.22
N ASP A 260 23.58 -24.27 2.44
CA ASP A 260 23.04 -23.06 3.08
C ASP A 260 24.13 -21.98 3.23
N VAL A 261 25.37 -22.36 3.59
CA VAL A 261 26.47 -21.40 3.72
C VAL A 261 26.73 -20.68 2.40
N LYS A 262 26.79 -21.42 1.28
CA LYS A 262 26.97 -20.81 -0.05
C LYS A 262 25.82 -19.87 -0.42
N GLU A 263 24.58 -20.29 -0.16
CA GLU A 263 23.41 -19.49 -0.45
C GLU A 263 23.38 -18.21 0.42
N ILE A 264 23.76 -18.31 1.70
CA ILE A 264 23.87 -17.17 2.63
C ILE A 264 24.99 -16.22 2.19
N GLU A 265 26.16 -16.73 1.80
CA GLU A 265 27.25 -15.89 1.30
C GLU A 265 26.83 -15.12 0.06
N GLU A 266 26.21 -15.79 -0.91
CA GLU A 266 25.68 -15.16 -2.13
C GLU A 266 24.61 -14.09 -1.79
N PHE A 267 23.72 -14.38 -0.85
CA PHE A 267 22.71 -13.44 -0.37
C PHE A 267 23.35 -12.17 0.24
N ILE A 268 24.32 -12.32 1.15
CA ILE A 268 25.01 -11.21 1.77
C ILE A 268 25.72 -10.33 0.73
N LEU A 269 26.38 -10.95 -0.25
CA LEU A 269 27.06 -10.25 -1.35
C LEU A 269 26.05 -9.48 -2.22
N ASN A 270 24.95 -10.12 -2.64
CA ASN A 270 23.91 -9.49 -3.45
C ASN A 270 23.26 -8.31 -2.72
N GLN A 271 22.98 -8.47 -1.42
CA GLN A 271 22.47 -7.39 -0.59
C GLN A 271 23.44 -6.20 -0.54
N ARG A 272 24.74 -6.50 -0.36
CA ARG A 272 25.78 -5.46 -0.35
C ARG A 272 25.93 -4.75 -1.69
N PHE A 273 25.83 -5.49 -2.80
CA PHE A 273 25.77 -4.90 -4.16
C PHE A 273 24.60 -3.92 -4.28
N PHE A 274 23.43 -4.33 -3.86
CA PHE A 274 22.23 -3.50 -3.90
C PHE A 274 22.40 -2.21 -3.10
N ASP A 275 22.90 -2.31 -1.86
CA ASP A 275 23.13 -1.18 -0.98
C ASP A 275 24.12 -0.18 -1.57
N ILE A 276 25.20 -0.67 -2.17
CA ILE A 276 26.20 0.20 -2.79
C ILE A 276 25.58 0.91 -3.99
N TYR A 277 24.75 0.26 -4.79
CA TYR A 277 24.06 0.92 -5.90
C TYR A 277 23.07 1.98 -5.42
N ARG A 278 22.39 1.76 -4.28
CA ARG A 278 21.56 2.80 -3.64
C ARG A 278 22.44 4.02 -3.25
N LEU A 279 23.59 3.77 -2.64
CA LEU A 279 24.53 4.84 -2.27
C LEU A 279 25.10 5.57 -3.49
N VAL A 280 25.45 4.86 -4.56
CA VAL A 280 25.88 5.45 -5.84
C VAL A 280 24.79 6.36 -6.39
N GLY A 281 23.54 5.90 -6.43
CA GLY A 281 22.40 6.72 -6.87
C GLY A 281 22.28 8.01 -6.05
N LEU A 282 22.27 7.91 -4.73
CA LEU A 282 22.16 9.06 -3.83
C LEU A 282 23.35 10.06 -3.97
N VAL A 283 24.56 9.53 -4.08
CA VAL A 283 25.78 10.38 -4.23
C VAL A 283 25.82 11.07 -5.58
N CYS A 284 25.46 10.35 -6.64
CA CYS A 284 25.46 10.90 -8.00
C CYS A 284 24.34 11.92 -8.19
N GLU A 285 23.14 11.65 -7.68
CA GLU A 285 22.02 12.60 -7.70
C GLU A 285 22.36 13.89 -6.96
N LYS A 286 22.87 13.78 -5.73
CA LYS A 286 23.27 14.93 -4.91
C LYS A 286 24.30 15.83 -5.57
N ASN A 287 25.21 15.27 -6.36
CA ASN A 287 26.32 15.99 -6.99
C ASN A 287 26.12 16.19 -8.50
N SER A 288 24.93 15.87 -9.04
CA SER A 288 24.59 15.96 -10.46
C SER A 288 25.60 15.24 -11.37
N ILE A 289 26.05 14.05 -10.95
CA ILE A 289 27.05 13.25 -11.68
C ILE A 289 26.32 12.25 -12.55
N PRO A 290 26.46 12.29 -13.88
CA PRO A 290 25.97 11.25 -14.76
C PRO A 290 26.78 9.96 -14.55
N TRP A 291 26.10 8.82 -14.46
CA TRP A 291 26.75 7.53 -14.31
C TRP A 291 25.99 6.44 -15.07
N LYS A 292 26.67 5.34 -15.34
CA LYS A 292 26.09 4.20 -16.06
C LYS A 292 26.43 2.92 -15.32
N LYS A 293 25.41 2.09 -15.06
CA LYS A 293 25.60 0.72 -14.59
C LYS A 293 26.04 -0.15 -15.78
N ASP A 294 27.25 -0.70 -15.70
CA ASP A 294 27.80 -1.65 -16.68
C ASP A 294 28.76 -2.62 -15.98
N ASN A 295 29.18 -3.67 -16.67
CA ASN A 295 30.07 -4.69 -16.12
C ASN A 295 31.38 -4.13 -15.56
N ALA A 296 31.89 -3.03 -16.12
CA ALA A 296 33.10 -2.39 -15.62
C ALA A 296 32.83 -1.65 -14.29
N PHE A 297 31.63 -1.10 -14.12
CA PHE A 297 31.22 -0.53 -12.83
C PHE A 297 31.02 -1.62 -11.79
N ASP A 298 30.36 -2.73 -12.17
CA ASP A 298 30.18 -3.91 -11.31
C ASP A 298 31.51 -4.48 -10.81
N TYR A 299 32.54 -4.49 -11.67
CA TYR A 299 33.87 -4.91 -11.30
C TYR A 299 34.50 -4.03 -10.20
N GLU A 300 34.40 -2.69 -10.33
CA GLU A 300 34.93 -1.78 -9.30
C GLU A 300 34.17 -1.92 -7.98
N ILE A 301 32.85 -2.12 -8.03
CA ILE A 301 32.06 -2.39 -6.83
C ILE A 301 32.51 -3.70 -6.16
N SER A 302 32.71 -4.77 -6.95
CA SER A 302 33.18 -6.07 -6.43
C SER A 302 34.49 -5.96 -5.68
N ARG A 303 35.44 -5.11 -6.16
CA ARG A 303 36.72 -4.86 -5.49
C ARG A 303 36.54 -4.25 -4.08
N MET A 304 35.47 -3.47 -3.88
CA MET A 304 35.19 -2.83 -2.57
C MET A 304 34.46 -3.77 -1.61
N ILE A 305 33.52 -4.57 -2.11
CA ILE A 305 32.62 -5.39 -1.30
C ILE A 305 33.40 -6.35 -0.38
N GLY A 306 34.42 -7.02 -0.93
CA GLY A 306 35.19 -8.02 -0.17
C GLY A 306 36.10 -7.44 0.91
N LYS A 307 36.41 -6.14 0.84
CA LYS A 307 37.42 -5.50 1.69
C LYS A 307 36.84 -4.55 2.73
N TYR A 308 35.76 -3.87 2.42
CA TYR A 308 35.29 -2.74 3.22
C TYR A 308 33.84 -2.92 3.68
N ASN A 309 33.53 -2.38 4.85
CA ASN A 309 32.16 -2.23 5.28
C ASN A 309 31.45 -1.09 4.53
N LEU A 310 30.13 -1.03 4.61
CA LEU A 310 29.31 -0.10 3.82
C LEU A 310 29.60 1.38 4.15
N GLU A 311 29.91 1.70 5.39
CA GLU A 311 30.22 3.08 5.81
C GLU A 311 31.56 3.58 5.26
N VAL A 312 32.54 2.70 5.16
CA VAL A 312 33.84 2.99 4.50
C VAL A 312 33.62 3.15 3.00
N ILE A 313 32.84 2.26 2.37
CA ILE A 313 32.48 2.38 0.94
C ILE A 313 31.76 3.70 0.68
N PHE A 314 30.82 4.10 1.53
CA PHE A 314 30.15 5.38 1.40
C PHE A 314 31.10 6.57 1.47
N ASN A 315 32.12 6.51 2.34
CA ASN A 315 33.16 7.53 2.38
C ASN A 315 33.98 7.59 1.07
N ILE A 316 34.37 6.43 0.52
CA ILE A 316 35.06 6.33 -0.77
C ILE A 316 34.22 6.96 -1.87
N LEU A 317 32.93 6.60 -1.98
CA LEU A 317 32.01 7.15 -2.98
C LEU A 317 31.87 8.68 -2.87
N ASN A 318 31.75 9.21 -1.64
CA ASN A 318 31.69 10.66 -1.40
C ASN A 318 32.98 11.38 -1.82
N TYR A 319 34.15 10.78 -1.55
CA TYR A 319 35.42 11.33 -1.99
C TYR A 319 35.51 11.35 -3.52
N CYS A 320 35.21 10.23 -4.17
CA CYS A 320 35.23 10.11 -5.63
C CYS A 320 34.22 11.04 -6.31
N SER A 321 33.06 11.29 -5.68
CA SER A 321 32.07 12.21 -6.25
C SER A 321 32.56 13.65 -6.34
N LYS A 322 33.27 14.12 -5.31
CA LYS A 322 33.89 15.48 -5.34
C LYS A 322 34.89 15.63 -6.48
N ASN A 323 35.73 14.61 -6.68
CA ASN A 323 36.71 14.60 -7.75
C ASN A 323 36.02 14.52 -9.12
N ALA A 324 35.03 13.64 -9.27
CA ALA A 324 34.26 13.50 -10.49
C ALA A 324 33.56 14.82 -10.89
N THR A 325 32.94 15.52 -9.94
CA THR A 325 32.33 16.83 -10.18
C THR A 325 33.36 17.84 -10.66
N SER A 326 34.54 17.88 -10.03
CA SER A 326 35.63 18.77 -10.46
C SER A 326 36.14 18.44 -11.88
N GLN A 327 36.27 17.16 -12.21
CA GLN A 327 36.67 16.74 -13.55
C GLN A 327 35.63 17.06 -14.61
N LEU A 328 34.34 16.77 -14.33
CA LEU A 328 33.25 17.11 -15.26
C LEU A 328 33.22 18.59 -15.57
N TYR A 329 33.37 19.46 -14.55
CA TYR A 329 33.43 20.90 -14.75
C TYR A 329 34.62 21.34 -15.64
N LYS A 330 35.80 20.72 -15.44
CA LYS A 330 36.97 21.00 -16.28
C LYS A 330 36.76 20.58 -17.74
N MET A 331 36.19 19.37 -17.93
CA MET A 331 35.91 18.84 -19.28
C MET A 331 34.88 19.69 -20.03
N GLU A 332 33.85 20.16 -19.35
CA GLU A 332 32.84 21.04 -19.93
C GLU A 332 33.43 22.38 -20.38
N LYS A 333 34.27 23.01 -19.53
CA LYS A 333 34.96 24.26 -19.86
C LYS A 333 35.91 24.16 -21.03
N LEU A 334 36.55 23.00 -21.21
CA LEU A 334 37.52 22.78 -22.29
C LEU A 334 36.84 22.37 -23.60
N SER A 335 35.49 22.31 -23.64
CA SER A 335 34.72 21.92 -24.83
C SER A 335 35.22 20.61 -25.48
N ASP A 336 35.55 19.61 -24.63
CA ASP A 336 36.04 18.31 -25.11
C ASP A 336 34.98 17.68 -26.03
N SER A 337 35.33 17.47 -27.29
CA SER A 337 34.46 16.87 -28.30
C SER A 337 33.96 15.46 -27.94
N LYS A 338 34.63 14.83 -26.96
CA LYS A 338 34.26 13.51 -26.43
C LYS A 338 33.54 13.61 -25.07
N PHE A 339 33.13 14.80 -24.64
CA PHE A 339 32.50 15.02 -23.32
C PHE A 339 31.29 14.13 -23.14
N ASP A 340 30.37 14.11 -24.08
CA ASP A 340 29.14 13.33 -24.00
C ASP A 340 29.37 11.82 -23.90
N PHE A 341 30.43 11.33 -24.50
CA PHE A 341 30.81 9.92 -24.38
C PHE A 341 31.48 9.61 -23.05
N LYS A 342 32.35 10.48 -22.56
CA LYS A 342 33.14 10.23 -21.35
C LYS A 342 32.40 10.52 -20.06
N LYS A 343 31.47 11.48 -20.03
CA LYS A 343 30.81 11.98 -18.82
C LYS A 343 30.20 10.88 -17.94
N ASN A 344 29.59 9.85 -18.54
CA ASN A 344 28.95 8.75 -17.85
C ASN A 344 29.94 7.78 -17.17
N HIS A 345 31.22 7.88 -17.48
CA HIS A 345 32.28 7.01 -16.96
C HIS A 345 33.24 7.69 -15.99
N VAL A 346 33.19 9.03 -15.85
CA VAL A 346 34.10 9.80 -14.98
C VAL A 346 34.05 9.30 -13.55
N PHE A 347 32.87 9.09 -13.00
CA PHE A 347 32.72 8.61 -11.62
C PHE A 347 33.34 7.24 -11.41
N ARG A 348 33.15 6.31 -12.33
CA ARG A 348 33.79 4.98 -12.28
C ARG A 348 35.30 5.10 -12.33
N TYR A 349 35.87 5.95 -13.18
CA TYR A 349 37.34 6.14 -13.24
C TYR A 349 37.89 6.70 -11.94
N GLU A 350 37.19 7.61 -11.28
CA GLU A 350 37.58 8.11 -9.96
C GLU A 350 37.55 7.01 -8.89
N ILE A 351 36.52 6.14 -8.94
CA ILE A 351 36.44 4.99 -8.03
C ILE A 351 37.62 4.04 -8.29
N SER A 352 37.87 3.67 -9.55
CA SER A 352 38.98 2.79 -9.92
C SER A 352 40.34 3.36 -9.44
N ALA A 353 40.63 4.62 -9.76
CA ALA A 353 41.87 5.28 -9.34
C ALA A 353 42.01 5.35 -7.81
N ARG A 354 40.90 5.56 -7.08
CA ARG A 354 40.92 5.56 -5.62
C ARG A 354 41.20 4.19 -5.07
N ILE A 355 40.59 3.14 -5.58
CA ILE A 355 40.79 1.76 -5.15
C ILE A 355 42.24 1.33 -5.44
N ASP A 356 42.77 1.64 -6.64
CA ASP A 356 44.14 1.35 -7.02
C ASP A 356 45.18 2.03 -6.08
N LYS A 357 44.85 3.24 -5.63
CA LYS A 357 45.67 3.94 -4.64
C LYS A 357 45.60 3.27 -3.27
N LEU A 358 44.42 2.83 -2.86
CA LEU A 358 44.23 2.11 -1.58
C LEU A 358 44.91 0.75 -1.59
N ASP A 359 44.88 0.05 -2.72
CA ASP A 359 45.51 -1.28 -2.87
C ASP A 359 47.07 -1.20 -2.86
N LYS A 360 47.62 -0.03 -3.18
CA LYS A 360 49.10 0.21 -3.19
C LYS A 360 49.65 0.79 -1.91
N SER A 361 48.79 1.22 -1.00
CA SER A 361 49.22 1.98 0.20
C SER A 361 48.74 1.27 1.47
N ASP A 362 49.63 0.62 2.19
CA ASP A 362 49.30 -0.01 3.49
C ASP A 362 48.97 1.00 4.61
N ASN A 363 49.19 2.31 4.39
CA ASN A 363 49.10 3.36 5.42
C ASN A 363 47.99 4.39 5.20
N VAL A 364 46.98 4.11 4.33
CA VAL A 364 45.87 5.03 4.20
C VAL A 364 44.80 4.69 5.22
N GLU A 365 44.68 5.49 6.27
CA GLU A 365 43.55 5.39 7.20
C GLU A 365 42.23 5.66 6.46
N LEU A 366 41.37 4.65 6.47
CA LEU A 366 40.02 4.73 5.94
C LEU A 366 39.07 4.98 7.11
N TYR A 367 38.45 6.15 7.11
CA TYR A 367 37.43 6.49 8.10
C TYR A 367 36.04 6.03 7.65
N SER A 368 35.30 5.47 8.60
CA SER A 368 33.86 5.23 8.41
C SER A 368 33.10 6.56 8.34
N LYS A 369 32.13 6.64 7.45
CA LYS A 369 31.21 7.76 7.36
C LYS A 369 29.81 7.26 7.58
N SER A 370 29.08 7.88 8.51
CA SER A 370 27.66 7.54 8.73
C SER A 370 26.87 7.58 7.44
N LEU A 371 26.04 6.57 7.22
CA LEU A 371 25.17 6.48 6.05
C LEU A 371 24.23 7.71 5.94
N PRO A 372 23.68 8.00 4.77
CA PRO A 372 22.80 9.15 4.57
C PRO A 372 21.63 9.17 5.56
N TYR A 373 21.20 10.38 5.94
CA TYR A 373 19.97 10.52 6.72
C TYR A 373 18.79 9.84 6.02
N GLY A 374 17.99 9.08 6.76
CA GLY A 374 16.88 8.30 6.21
C GLY A 374 17.30 6.97 5.58
N TRP A 375 18.56 6.54 5.73
CA TRP A 375 18.95 5.19 5.33
C TRP A 375 18.22 4.14 6.18
N VAL A 376 17.53 3.24 5.51
CA VAL A 376 16.80 2.13 6.11
C VAL A 376 17.46 0.83 5.66
N ASP A 377 17.81 -0.02 6.62
CA ASP A 377 18.25 -1.39 6.36
C ASP A 377 17.07 -2.22 5.83
N SER A 378 17.33 -3.27 5.07
CA SER A 378 16.27 -4.16 4.59
C SER A 378 15.64 -4.95 5.74
N GLU A 379 14.44 -5.47 5.54
CA GLU A 379 13.76 -6.30 6.56
C GLU A 379 14.55 -7.58 6.86
N GLU A 380 15.18 -8.15 5.85
CA GLU A 380 16.04 -9.32 5.99
C GLU A 380 17.29 -9.01 6.84
N GLU A 381 17.93 -7.87 6.59
CA GLU A 381 19.07 -7.42 7.41
C GLU A 381 18.67 -7.20 8.85
N LEU A 382 17.53 -6.51 9.07
CA LEU A 382 16.99 -6.27 10.41
C LEU A 382 16.65 -7.58 11.13
N PHE A 383 15.98 -8.52 10.42
CA PHE A 383 15.63 -9.81 11.00
C PHE A 383 16.87 -10.62 11.40
N ILE A 384 17.80 -10.80 10.46
CA ILE A 384 19.01 -11.59 10.71
C ILE A 384 19.86 -10.94 11.81
N ASN A 385 20.01 -9.61 11.78
CA ASN A 385 20.82 -8.89 12.76
C ASN A 385 20.23 -8.95 14.18
N SER A 386 18.92 -8.76 14.30
CA SER A 386 18.23 -8.66 15.60
C SER A 386 17.91 -10.01 16.22
N TYR A 387 17.54 -11.00 15.41
CA TYR A 387 17.01 -12.28 15.92
C TYR A 387 17.96 -13.46 15.75
N ILE A 388 18.96 -13.36 14.87
CA ILE A 388 19.90 -14.46 14.63
C ILE A 388 21.29 -14.13 15.14
N ILE A 389 21.86 -13.00 14.72
CA ILE A 389 23.20 -12.54 15.13
C ILE A 389 23.16 -11.90 16.52
N GLU A 390 22.04 -11.26 16.87
CA GLU A 390 21.85 -10.50 18.12
C GLU A 390 22.91 -9.41 18.30
N SER A 391 23.17 -8.64 17.24
CA SER A 391 24.18 -7.59 17.23
C SER A 391 23.57 -6.22 17.52
N ASP A 392 24.21 -5.44 18.37
CA ASP A 392 23.87 -4.04 18.64
C ASP A 392 24.23 -3.09 17.50
N LYS A 393 25.10 -3.54 16.58
CA LYS A 393 25.57 -2.74 15.46
C LYS A 393 24.86 -3.16 14.18
N ARG A 394 24.57 -2.19 13.31
CA ARG A 394 23.98 -2.42 11.98
C ARG A 394 24.94 -3.17 11.06
N TRP A 395 24.40 -3.89 10.07
CA TRP A 395 25.18 -4.57 9.04
C TRP A 395 26.15 -3.65 8.29
N SER A 396 25.79 -2.39 8.13
CA SER A 396 26.65 -1.37 7.51
C SER A 396 28.04 -1.24 8.13
N LYS A 397 28.19 -1.65 9.40
CA LYS A 397 29.45 -1.61 10.17
C LYS A 397 30.37 -2.80 9.91
N TYR A 398 29.89 -3.83 9.25
CA TYR A 398 30.60 -5.08 9.05
C TYR A 398 30.86 -5.33 7.57
N THR A 399 31.96 -6.04 7.26
CA THR A 399 32.18 -6.62 5.94
C THR A 399 31.29 -7.83 5.72
N PRO A 400 31.02 -8.26 4.48
CA PRO A 400 30.27 -9.47 4.19
C PRO A 400 30.82 -10.72 4.90
N LYS A 401 32.15 -10.86 4.97
CA LYS A 401 32.80 -11.98 5.64
C LYS A 401 32.57 -11.97 7.15
N GLU A 402 32.61 -10.78 7.79
CA GLU A 402 32.33 -10.67 9.22
C GLU A 402 30.85 -11.02 9.50
N ILE A 403 29.90 -10.57 8.68
CA ILE A 403 28.49 -10.93 8.82
C ILE A 403 28.29 -12.45 8.70
N LEU A 404 28.88 -13.09 7.68
CA LEU A 404 28.83 -14.53 7.50
C LEU A 404 29.39 -15.27 8.72
N ASN A 405 30.59 -14.87 9.19
CA ASN A 405 31.23 -15.47 10.37
C ASN A 405 30.38 -15.33 11.65
N MET A 406 29.77 -14.16 11.87
CA MET A 406 28.88 -13.94 13.00
C MET A 406 27.64 -14.84 12.93
N LEU A 407 27.03 -14.98 11.76
CA LEU A 407 25.89 -15.86 11.56
C LEU A 407 26.26 -17.32 11.81
N LEU A 408 27.38 -17.78 11.24
CA LEU A 408 27.85 -19.16 11.41
C LEU A 408 28.25 -19.47 12.86
N SER A 409 28.82 -18.50 13.60
CA SER A 409 29.18 -18.67 15.02
C SER A 409 27.96 -18.85 15.95
N LYS A 410 26.80 -18.37 15.54
CA LYS A 410 25.53 -18.51 16.30
C LYS A 410 24.77 -19.78 15.95
N LYS A 411 25.18 -20.50 14.92
CA LYS A 411 24.51 -21.71 14.41
C LYS A 411 25.42 -22.92 14.50
N ASN A 412 24.82 -24.07 14.77
CA ASN A 412 25.53 -25.32 14.66
C ASN A 412 25.78 -25.63 13.17
N PHE A 413 27.04 -25.82 12.83
CA PHE A 413 27.47 -26.14 11.48
C PHE A 413 27.71 -27.62 11.36
N ASN A 414 26.94 -28.34 10.56
CA ASN A 414 27.16 -29.75 10.24
C ASN A 414 28.00 -29.85 8.96
N ILE A 415 29.17 -30.46 9.06
CA ILE A 415 30.02 -30.85 7.94
C ILE A 415 29.61 -32.28 7.59
N ASP A 416 28.45 -32.47 6.98
CA ASP A 416 28.08 -33.77 6.38
C ASP A 416 28.24 -33.71 4.86
#